data_01df1eeef48b787dca36bb0c42551bde
#
_entry.id   01df1eeef48b787dca36bb0c42551bde
#
_cell.length_a   1.000
_cell.length_b   1.000
_cell.length_c   1.000
_cell.angle_alpha   90.00
_cell.angle_beta   90.00
_cell.angle_gamma   90.00
#
_symmetry.space_group_name_H-M   'P 1'
#
loop_
_entity.id
_entity.type
_entity.pdbx_description
1 polymer ?
#
loop_
_entity_poly.entity_id
_entity_poly.type
_entity_poly.pdbx_seq_one_letter_code
_entity_poly.pdbx_strand_id
1 'polypeptide(L)'
;MNATTQGLVCAHHHLYSSLARGMPPPPRTPTNFTEILELVWWRLDAALDLESIRWSAMLGALEALENGTTAIVDHHASPNAIEGSLDVIADACAEVGVRSVCCYEVTDRNGLDGARAGLAENERFLRAGGRGLVGAHACFTLSDETLEAVCGLAADLGVGVHIHVAEDRADAEAGARLADRSRPEWLLAHCVHLESDLPGTIAHNPRSNMNNAVGYAHPAARENPIVLGSDGIGASMLDEFRVAFVRLRESDVTATPETVWEWLHAGTALVPEVANDVVTWSYDPMDPWYLAYTPGVRAERVEIDGQVVLDGGRPTRVDGDEIRARAREEAERLWQRM
;
A
#
# COMPACT_ATOMS: atom_id res chain seq x y z
N MET A 1 8.25 19.98 -24.25
CA MET A 1 8.51 18.55 -24.53
C MET A 1 7.97 17.79 -23.35
N ASN A 2 7.08 16.83 -23.57
CA ASN A 2 6.59 16.01 -22.48
C ASN A 2 7.73 15.07 -22.03
N ALA A 3 8.05 15.06 -20.77
CA ALA A 3 9.03 14.14 -20.20
C ALA A 3 8.43 12.75 -20.05
N THR A 4 9.25 11.73 -20.21
CA THR A 4 8.87 10.34 -19.99
C THR A 4 9.74 9.71 -18.91
N THR A 5 9.12 8.88 -18.08
CA THR A 5 9.82 8.03 -17.09
C THR A 5 9.36 6.59 -17.23
N GLN A 6 10.01 5.68 -16.54
CA GLN A 6 9.42 4.38 -16.20
C GLN A 6 8.17 4.56 -15.34
N GLY A 7 7.37 3.51 -15.16
CA GLY A 7 6.25 3.51 -14.23
C GLY A 7 6.71 3.68 -12.77
N LEU A 8 5.76 4.03 -11.90
CA LEU A 8 5.97 4.09 -10.45
C LEU A 8 5.35 2.89 -9.75
N VAL A 9 5.92 2.50 -8.61
CA VAL A 9 5.40 1.45 -7.74
C VAL A 9 4.94 2.08 -6.43
N CYS A 10 3.67 1.82 -6.06
CA CYS A 10 3.21 2.05 -4.70
C CYS A 10 3.52 0.79 -3.89
N ALA A 11 4.56 0.84 -3.04
CA ALA A 11 5.10 -0.33 -2.38
C ALA A 11 4.30 -0.81 -1.16
N HIS A 12 3.36 -0.03 -0.67
CA HIS A 12 2.42 -0.40 0.39
C HIS A 12 1.15 0.43 0.25
N HIS A 13 0.03 -0.25 0.11
CA HIS A 13 -1.28 0.38 -0.02
C HIS A 13 -2.38 -0.52 0.54
N HIS A 14 -3.50 0.11 0.90
CA HIS A 14 -4.74 -0.57 1.28
C HIS A 14 -5.85 -0.16 0.31
N LEU A 15 -5.98 -0.86 -0.80
CA LEU A 15 -6.98 -0.55 -1.83
C LEU A 15 -8.41 -0.54 -1.29
N TYR A 16 -8.71 -1.33 -0.25
CA TYR A 16 -10.03 -1.34 0.37
C TYR A 16 -10.42 0.02 1.00
N SER A 17 -9.46 0.88 1.28
CA SER A 17 -9.69 2.19 1.90
C SER A 17 -10.09 3.29 0.91
N SER A 18 -10.09 3.05 -0.40
CA SER A 18 -10.40 4.08 -1.39
C SER A 18 -11.80 4.66 -1.23
N LEU A 19 -12.76 3.86 -0.71
CA LEU A 19 -14.12 4.28 -0.41
C LEU A 19 -14.27 5.01 0.94
N ALA A 20 -13.20 5.16 1.73
CA ALA A 20 -13.26 5.84 3.03
C ALA A 20 -13.38 7.36 2.92
N ARG A 21 -13.06 7.94 1.75
CA ARG A 21 -13.14 9.39 1.55
C ARG A 21 -14.57 9.91 1.61
N GLY A 22 -14.84 10.78 2.60
CA GLY A 22 -16.16 11.30 2.85
C GLY A 22 -17.04 10.44 3.76
N MET A 23 -16.50 9.35 4.31
CA MET A 23 -17.24 8.52 5.27
C MET A 23 -17.67 9.32 6.51
N PRO A 24 -18.75 8.93 7.19
CA PRO A 24 -19.17 9.55 8.43
C PRO A 24 -18.05 9.54 9.48
N PRO A 25 -17.98 10.57 10.34
CA PRO A 25 -16.98 10.60 11.40
C PRO A 25 -17.17 9.40 12.35
N PRO A 26 -16.10 8.96 13.01
CA PRO A 26 -16.20 7.91 14.03
C PRO A 26 -17.09 8.38 15.19
N PRO A 27 -17.62 7.46 16.03
CA PRO A 27 -18.55 7.78 17.12
C PRO A 27 -17.95 8.75 18.16
N ARG A 28 -16.63 8.83 18.25
CA ARG A 28 -15.87 9.82 19.02
C ARG A 28 -14.53 10.08 18.35
N THR A 29 -13.92 11.21 18.66
CA THR A 29 -12.58 11.52 18.14
C THR A 29 -11.55 10.56 18.74
N PRO A 30 -10.75 9.83 17.91
CA PRO A 30 -9.63 9.04 18.38
C PRO A 30 -8.58 9.92 19.08
N THR A 31 -7.97 9.42 20.14
CA THR A 31 -6.97 10.14 20.93
C THR A 31 -5.57 9.52 20.85
N ASN A 32 -5.45 8.35 20.24
CA ASN A 32 -4.21 7.62 20.01
C ASN A 32 -4.34 6.70 18.78
N PHE A 33 -3.23 6.11 18.36
CA PHE A 33 -3.18 5.26 17.18
C PHE A 33 -4.12 4.04 17.27
N THR A 34 -4.13 3.33 18.39
CA THR A 34 -5.00 2.15 18.56
C THR A 34 -6.48 2.53 18.40
N GLU A 35 -6.90 3.68 18.93
CA GLU A 35 -8.25 4.19 18.73
C GLU A 35 -8.55 4.58 17.26
N ILE A 36 -7.54 5.01 16.49
CA ILE A 36 -7.72 5.21 15.04
C ILE A 36 -8.03 3.87 14.37
N LEU A 37 -7.30 2.81 14.74
CA LEU A 37 -7.57 1.47 14.21
C LEU A 37 -8.98 1.01 14.59
N GLU A 38 -9.34 1.02 15.89
CA GLU A 38 -10.61 0.51 16.41
C GLU A 38 -11.83 1.29 15.94
N LEU A 39 -11.74 2.62 15.89
CA LEU A 39 -12.89 3.48 15.62
C LEU A 39 -13.06 3.81 14.13
N VAL A 40 -12.02 3.60 13.32
CA VAL A 40 -12.04 3.94 11.89
C VAL A 40 -11.79 2.70 11.04
N TRP A 41 -10.55 2.19 11.03
CA TRP A 41 -10.13 1.20 10.06
C TRP A 41 -10.74 -0.19 10.26
N TRP A 42 -10.79 -0.69 11.51
CA TRP A 42 -11.40 -2.00 11.81
C TRP A 42 -12.92 -2.00 11.72
N ARG A 43 -13.54 -0.82 11.72
CA ARG A 43 -14.96 -0.71 11.39
C ARG A 43 -15.20 -0.72 9.88
N LEU A 44 -14.32 -0.08 9.13
CA LEU A 44 -14.38 -0.05 7.67
C LEU A 44 -14.18 -1.47 7.11
N ASP A 45 -13.10 -2.16 7.51
CA ASP A 45 -12.77 -3.47 6.99
C ASP A 45 -13.83 -4.53 7.35
N ALA A 46 -14.42 -4.44 8.55
CA ALA A 46 -15.53 -5.31 8.96
C ALA A 46 -16.83 -5.07 8.17
N ALA A 47 -17.00 -3.90 7.56
CA ALA A 47 -18.17 -3.57 6.77
C ALA A 47 -18.04 -3.98 5.29
N LEU A 48 -16.86 -4.40 4.84
CA LEU A 48 -16.60 -4.77 3.45
C LEU A 48 -17.32 -6.07 3.04
N ASP A 49 -17.76 -6.10 1.80
CA ASP A 49 -18.14 -7.28 1.03
C ASP A 49 -17.37 -7.30 -0.29
N LEU A 50 -17.47 -8.39 -1.06
CA LEU A 50 -16.70 -8.52 -2.31
C LEU A 50 -17.03 -7.43 -3.33
N GLU A 51 -18.26 -6.90 -3.34
CA GLU A 51 -18.66 -5.82 -4.25
C GLU A 51 -18.01 -4.49 -3.86
N SER A 52 -18.02 -4.12 -2.58
CA SER A 52 -17.34 -2.91 -2.10
C SER A 52 -15.82 -3.01 -2.24
N ILE A 53 -15.22 -4.20 -2.04
CA ILE A 53 -13.81 -4.47 -2.31
C ILE A 53 -13.49 -4.20 -3.78
N ARG A 54 -14.29 -4.74 -4.71
CA ARG A 54 -14.11 -4.53 -6.14
C ARG A 54 -14.08 -3.06 -6.50
N TRP A 55 -15.13 -2.30 -6.13
CA TRP A 55 -15.22 -0.89 -6.52
C TRP A 55 -14.19 0.00 -5.81
N SER A 56 -13.79 -0.37 -4.60
CA SER A 56 -12.67 0.27 -3.91
C SER A 56 -11.36 0.06 -4.65
N ALA A 57 -11.08 -1.16 -5.07
CA ALA A 57 -9.88 -1.50 -5.84
C ALA A 57 -9.88 -0.85 -7.23
N MET A 58 -11.03 -0.85 -7.93
CA MET A 58 -11.18 -0.16 -9.22
C MET A 58 -10.87 1.33 -9.11
N LEU A 59 -11.42 2.00 -8.09
CA LEU A 59 -11.17 3.42 -7.85
C LEU A 59 -9.72 3.70 -7.52
N GLY A 60 -9.14 2.93 -6.59
CA GLY A 60 -7.73 3.09 -6.18
C GLY A 60 -6.76 2.85 -7.33
N ALA A 61 -6.99 1.79 -8.14
CA ALA A 61 -6.19 1.49 -9.32
C ALA A 61 -6.30 2.58 -10.39
N LEU A 62 -7.52 3.11 -10.64
CA LEU A 62 -7.72 4.21 -11.57
C LEU A 62 -6.94 5.46 -11.15
N GLU A 63 -7.03 5.84 -9.89
CA GLU A 63 -6.31 7.01 -9.37
C GLU A 63 -4.79 6.82 -9.37
N ALA A 64 -4.32 5.59 -9.09
CA ALA A 64 -2.92 5.24 -9.21
C ALA A 64 -2.42 5.42 -10.65
N LEU A 65 -3.17 4.88 -11.62
CA LEU A 65 -2.86 4.99 -13.05
C LEU A 65 -2.79 6.46 -13.52
N GLU A 66 -3.76 7.29 -13.14
CA GLU A 66 -3.79 8.73 -13.45
C GLU A 66 -2.61 9.51 -12.84
N ASN A 67 -1.97 8.95 -11.83
CA ASN A 67 -0.77 9.49 -11.19
C ASN A 67 0.52 8.75 -11.61
N GLY A 68 0.49 7.96 -12.69
CA GLY A 68 1.67 7.30 -13.25
C GLY A 68 2.18 6.10 -12.46
N THR A 69 1.40 5.61 -11.48
CA THR A 69 1.68 4.38 -10.75
C THR A 69 1.18 3.20 -11.57
N THR A 70 2.07 2.29 -11.95
CA THR A 70 1.77 1.15 -12.82
C THR A 70 1.74 -0.19 -12.08
N ALA A 71 2.16 -0.18 -10.81
CA ALA A 71 2.05 -1.33 -9.92
C ALA A 71 1.76 -0.91 -8.47
N ILE A 72 0.94 -1.71 -7.79
CA ILE A 72 0.55 -1.51 -6.39
C ILE A 72 0.83 -2.80 -5.61
N VAL A 73 1.48 -2.67 -4.46
CA VAL A 73 1.60 -3.73 -3.47
C VAL A 73 0.50 -3.51 -2.43
N ASP A 74 -0.56 -4.29 -2.53
CA ASP A 74 -1.76 -4.16 -1.71
C ASP A 74 -1.72 -5.04 -0.47
N HIS A 75 -2.15 -4.49 0.65
CA HIS A 75 -2.28 -5.17 1.93
C HIS A 75 -3.75 -5.13 2.35
N HIS A 76 -4.47 -6.26 2.17
CA HIS A 76 -5.92 -6.31 2.24
C HIS A 76 -6.47 -6.88 3.55
N ALA A 77 -7.50 -6.24 4.08
CA ALA A 77 -8.28 -6.72 5.22
C ALA A 77 -9.78 -6.64 4.94
N SER A 78 -10.49 -7.75 5.17
CA SER A 78 -11.95 -7.84 5.05
C SER A 78 -12.46 -9.05 5.85
N PRO A 79 -12.55 -8.96 7.19
CA PRO A 79 -12.81 -10.14 8.04
C PRO A 79 -14.13 -10.84 7.77
N ASN A 80 -15.11 -10.17 7.16
CA ASN A 80 -16.39 -10.73 6.79
C ASN A 80 -16.52 -11.15 5.30
N ALA A 81 -15.43 -10.97 4.52
CA ALA A 81 -15.37 -11.32 3.09
C ALA A 81 -13.94 -11.74 2.71
N ILE A 82 -13.41 -12.77 3.37
CA ILE A 82 -12.01 -13.20 3.21
C ILE A 82 -11.80 -13.96 1.90
N GLU A 83 -12.53 -15.07 1.73
CA GLU A 83 -12.34 -15.98 0.60
C GLU A 83 -12.67 -15.29 -0.73
N GLY A 84 -11.72 -15.31 -1.67
CA GLY A 84 -11.82 -14.69 -3.00
C GLY A 84 -11.56 -13.19 -3.03
N SER A 85 -11.28 -12.55 -1.89
CA SER A 85 -11.02 -11.11 -1.83
C SER A 85 -9.78 -10.69 -2.64
N LEU A 86 -8.73 -11.51 -2.60
CA LEU A 86 -7.49 -11.24 -3.34
C LEU A 86 -7.66 -11.36 -4.86
N ASP A 87 -8.51 -12.30 -5.34
CA ASP A 87 -8.84 -12.37 -6.77
C ASP A 87 -9.60 -11.13 -7.21
N VAL A 88 -10.59 -10.70 -6.42
CA VAL A 88 -11.39 -9.49 -6.71
C VAL A 88 -10.50 -8.25 -6.85
N ILE A 89 -9.50 -8.10 -6.00
CA ILE A 89 -8.55 -6.98 -6.07
C ILE A 89 -7.66 -7.11 -7.30
N ALA A 90 -7.08 -8.29 -7.53
CA ALA A 90 -6.20 -8.53 -8.66
C ALA A 90 -6.92 -8.31 -10.00
N ASP A 91 -8.15 -8.82 -10.12
CA ASP A 91 -9.00 -8.65 -11.31
C ASP A 91 -9.37 -7.17 -11.54
N ALA A 92 -9.74 -6.44 -10.48
CA ALA A 92 -10.05 -5.02 -10.56
C ALA A 92 -8.85 -4.19 -11.03
N CYS A 93 -7.66 -4.45 -10.48
CA CYS A 93 -6.43 -3.80 -10.93
C CYS A 93 -6.11 -4.14 -12.39
N ALA A 94 -6.22 -5.40 -12.77
CA ALA A 94 -5.96 -5.87 -14.14
C ALA A 94 -6.95 -5.29 -15.15
N GLU A 95 -8.22 -5.12 -14.80
CA GLU A 95 -9.25 -4.49 -15.65
C GLU A 95 -8.90 -3.03 -15.94
N VAL A 96 -8.45 -2.27 -14.95
CA VAL A 96 -7.95 -0.89 -15.10
C VAL A 96 -6.64 -0.88 -15.90
N GLY A 97 -5.82 -1.92 -15.77
CA GLY A 97 -4.54 -2.08 -16.46
C GLY A 97 -3.32 -1.83 -15.55
N VAL A 98 -3.49 -1.81 -14.23
CA VAL A 98 -2.42 -1.67 -13.24
C VAL A 98 -2.04 -3.05 -12.71
N ARG A 99 -0.74 -3.30 -12.51
CA ARG A 99 -0.29 -4.55 -11.86
C ARG A 99 -0.53 -4.49 -10.36
N SER A 100 -0.88 -5.63 -9.78
CA SER A 100 -1.00 -5.77 -8.32
C SER A 100 -0.13 -6.89 -7.78
N VAL A 101 0.37 -6.70 -6.57
CA VAL A 101 0.98 -7.71 -5.70
C VAL A 101 0.14 -7.72 -4.45
N CYS A 102 -0.63 -8.79 -4.21
CA CYS A 102 -1.66 -8.80 -3.18
C CYS A 102 -1.27 -9.69 -1.99
N CYS A 103 -1.74 -9.33 -0.80
CA CYS A 103 -1.72 -10.21 0.35
C CYS A 103 -2.95 -9.95 1.23
N TYR A 104 -3.41 -10.99 1.93
CA TYR A 104 -4.44 -10.87 2.94
C TYR A 104 -3.81 -10.68 4.33
N GLU A 105 -4.28 -9.70 5.06
CA GLU A 105 -3.83 -9.32 6.40
C GLU A 105 -4.25 -10.35 7.45
N VAL A 106 -3.39 -11.31 7.76
CA VAL A 106 -3.62 -12.28 8.85
C VAL A 106 -3.54 -11.57 10.20
N THR A 107 -4.53 -11.80 11.06
CA THR A 107 -4.61 -11.20 12.40
C THR A 107 -5.45 -12.03 13.35
N ASP A 108 -5.11 -12.05 14.65
CA ASP A 108 -5.89 -12.75 15.68
C ASP A 108 -7.03 -11.88 16.25
N ARG A 109 -7.13 -10.60 15.88
CA ARG A 109 -8.18 -9.69 16.38
C ARG A 109 -9.61 -10.16 16.09
N ASN A 110 -9.79 -10.99 15.06
CA ASN A 110 -11.06 -11.58 14.66
C ASN A 110 -11.18 -13.05 15.08
N GLY A 111 -10.35 -13.49 16.04
CA GLY A 111 -10.28 -14.86 16.53
C GLY A 111 -9.42 -15.78 15.64
N LEU A 112 -9.10 -16.94 16.18
CA LEU A 112 -8.23 -17.92 15.50
C LEU A 112 -8.82 -18.46 14.19
N ASP A 113 -10.14 -18.54 14.08
CA ASP A 113 -10.77 -18.97 12.82
C ASP A 113 -10.62 -17.91 11.74
N GLY A 114 -10.66 -16.63 12.08
CA GLY A 114 -10.34 -15.52 11.17
C GLY A 114 -8.87 -15.56 10.71
N ALA A 115 -7.94 -15.81 11.63
CA ALA A 115 -6.53 -15.95 11.30
C ALA A 115 -6.28 -17.13 10.34
N ARG A 116 -6.90 -18.29 10.61
CA ARG A 116 -6.82 -19.47 9.72
C ARG A 116 -7.40 -19.21 8.35
N ALA A 117 -8.53 -18.52 8.28
CA ALA A 117 -9.17 -18.16 7.00
C ALA A 117 -8.27 -17.19 6.20
N GLY A 118 -7.63 -16.22 6.86
CA GLY A 118 -6.68 -15.31 6.21
C GLY A 118 -5.42 -16.02 5.69
N LEU A 119 -4.88 -16.98 6.45
CA LEU A 119 -3.79 -17.84 5.97
C LEU A 119 -4.22 -18.66 4.75
N ALA A 120 -5.41 -19.26 4.81
CA ALA A 120 -5.96 -20.05 3.71
C ALA A 120 -6.19 -19.22 2.44
N GLU A 121 -6.60 -17.95 2.55
CA GLU A 121 -6.76 -17.06 1.40
C GLU A 121 -5.43 -16.69 0.76
N ASN A 122 -4.39 -16.35 1.56
CA ASN A 122 -3.03 -16.15 1.04
C ASN A 122 -2.54 -17.41 0.30
N GLU A 123 -2.67 -18.59 0.92
CA GLU A 123 -2.25 -19.85 0.33
C GLU A 123 -3.00 -20.16 -0.97
N ARG A 124 -4.33 -20.04 -0.95
CA ARG A 124 -5.21 -20.27 -2.11
C ARG A 124 -4.80 -19.39 -3.29
N PHE A 125 -4.69 -18.08 -3.06
CA PHE A 125 -4.37 -17.10 -4.09
C PHE A 125 -2.97 -17.34 -4.70
N LEU A 126 -1.96 -17.55 -3.85
CA LEU A 126 -0.58 -17.77 -4.29
C LEU A 126 -0.42 -19.10 -5.04
N ARG A 127 -1.06 -20.18 -4.56
CA ARG A 127 -1.03 -21.49 -5.26
C ARG A 127 -1.81 -21.48 -6.58
N ALA A 128 -2.79 -20.62 -6.73
CA ALA A 128 -3.50 -20.39 -7.99
C ALA A 128 -2.67 -19.60 -9.02
N GLY A 129 -1.46 -19.15 -8.65
CA GLY A 129 -0.60 -18.33 -9.51
C GLY A 129 -0.79 -16.84 -9.36
N GLY A 130 -1.54 -16.40 -8.34
CA GLY A 130 -1.67 -14.99 -7.98
C GLY A 130 -0.31 -14.40 -7.58
N ARG A 131 -0.05 -13.16 -7.95
CA ARG A 131 1.17 -12.45 -7.58
C ARG A 131 1.00 -11.81 -6.21
N GLY A 132 1.78 -12.25 -5.23
CA GLY A 132 1.60 -11.76 -3.87
C GLY A 132 2.71 -12.14 -2.90
N LEU A 133 2.48 -11.74 -1.66
CA LEU A 133 3.24 -12.07 -0.46
C LEU A 133 2.29 -12.74 0.55
N VAL A 134 2.80 -13.29 1.64
CA VAL A 134 1.94 -13.65 2.78
C VAL A 134 1.73 -12.41 3.65
N GLY A 135 0.49 -12.00 3.83
CA GLY A 135 0.15 -10.81 4.62
C GLY A 135 0.04 -11.13 6.12
N ALA A 136 0.52 -10.22 6.95
CA ALA A 136 0.31 -10.22 8.39
C ALA A 136 0.05 -8.79 8.85
N HIS A 137 -0.87 -8.58 9.81
CA HIS A 137 -1.17 -7.23 10.26
C HIS A 137 0.05 -6.60 10.95
N ALA A 138 0.25 -6.86 12.23
CA ALA A 138 1.35 -6.34 13.02
C ALA A 138 1.58 -7.24 14.24
N CYS A 139 2.78 -7.21 14.81
CA CYS A 139 3.10 -8.11 15.92
C CYS A 139 2.15 -8.00 17.11
N PHE A 140 1.68 -6.80 17.46
CA PHE A 140 0.78 -6.62 18.61
C PHE A 140 -0.62 -7.23 18.42
N THR A 141 -1.00 -7.63 17.22
CA THR A 141 -2.28 -8.30 16.91
C THR A 141 -2.13 -9.77 16.55
N LEU A 142 -0.95 -10.33 16.71
CA LEU A 142 -0.61 -11.71 16.38
C LEU A 142 -0.09 -12.44 17.60
N SER A 143 -0.59 -13.65 17.84
CA SER A 143 0.05 -14.61 18.72
C SER A 143 1.35 -15.14 18.08
N ASP A 144 2.22 -15.72 18.90
CA ASP A 144 3.43 -16.38 18.36
C ASP A 144 3.06 -17.56 17.45
N GLU A 145 1.99 -18.30 17.77
CA GLU A 145 1.50 -19.41 16.96
C GLU A 145 1.07 -18.93 15.56
N THR A 146 0.30 -17.84 15.49
CA THR A 146 -0.14 -17.27 14.19
C THR A 146 1.04 -16.69 13.42
N LEU A 147 1.97 -16.02 14.10
CA LEU A 147 3.18 -15.49 13.48
C LEU A 147 4.06 -16.61 12.88
N GLU A 148 4.26 -17.72 13.60
CA GLU A 148 4.96 -18.89 13.08
C GLU A 148 4.25 -19.51 11.87
N ALA A 149 2.91 -19.58 11.88
CA ALA A 149 2.15 -20.07 10.75
C ALA A 149 2.31 -19.17 9.51
N VAL A 150 2.33 -17.84 9.68
CA VAL A 150 2.63 -16.88 8.59
C VAL A 150 4.03 -17.12 8.02
N CYS A 151 5.04 -17.22 8.88
CA CYS A 151 6.43 -17.47 8.48
C CYS A 151 6.58 -18.82 7.76
N GLY A 152 5.94 -19.86 8.30
CA GLY A 152 5.94 -21.21 7.71
C GLY A 152 5.33 -21.23 6.32
N LEU A 153 4.15 -20.60 6.16
CA LEU A 153 3.47 -20.51 4.87
C LEU A 153 4.32 -19.74 3.83
N ALA A 154 4.93 -18.63 4.23
CA ALA A 154 5.77 -17.83 3.34
C ALA A 154 7.00 -18.66 2.87
N ALA A 155 7.63 -19.39 3.79
CA ALA A 155 8.76 -20.26 3.48
C ALA A 155 8.34 -21.43 2.55
N ASP A 156 7.20 -22.07 2.80
CA ASP A 156 6.66 -23.18 1.99
C ASP A 156 6.32 -22.75 0.56
N LEU A 157 5.88 -21.51 0.39
CA LEU A 157 5.55 -20.94 -0.92
C LEU A 157 6.74 -20.25 -1.60
N GLY A 158 7.86 -20.05 -0.89
CA GLY A 158 9.03 -19.36 -1.40
C GLY A 158 8.80 -17.88 -1.70
N VAL A 159 7.94 -17.20 -0.89
CA VAL A 159 7.62 -15.78 -1.00
C VAL A 159 7.98 -15.06 0.30
N GLY A 160 8.02 -13.72 0.28
CA GLY A 160 8.20 -12.91 1.48
C GLY A 160 6.91 -12.72 2.29
N VAL A 161 7.05 -12.06 3.43
CA VAL A 161 5.93 -11.57 4.26
C VAL A 161 5.81 -10.07 4.09
N HIS A 162 4.57 -9.56 4.02
CA HIS A 162 4.24 -8.15 4.08
C HIS A 162 3.55 -7.85 5.40
N ILE A 163 4.15 -7.01 6.24
CA ILE A 163 3.73 -6.78 7.62
C ILE A 163 3.99 -5.33 8.04
N HIS A 164 3.08 -4.75 8.85
CA HIS A 164 3.33 -3.49 9.55
C HIS A 164 4.28 -3.75 10.72
N VAL A 165 5.30 -2.92 10.86
CA VAL A 165 6.35 -3.13 11.88
C VAL A 165 6.56 -1.85 12.67
N ALA A 166 6.33 -1.93 13.97
CA ALA A 166 6.60 -0.84 14.90
C ALA A 166 6.11 0.54 14.37
N GLU A 167 4.89 0.58 13.80
CA GLU A 167 4.29 1.83 13.33
C GLU A 167 4.04 2.77 14.49
N ASP A 168 3.48 2.24 15.60
CA ASP A 168 3.27 2.96 16.85
C ASP A 168 3.94 2.22 18.02
N ARG A 169 4.01 2.87 19.18
CA ARG A 169 4.55 2.27 20.42
C ARG A 169 3.74 1.08 20.92
N ALA A 170 2.50 0.90 20.46
CA ALA A 170 1.71 -0.29 20.72
C ALA A 170 2.37 -1.56 20.15
N ASP A 171 3.22 -1.43 19.13
CA ASP A 171 3.98 -2.52 18.51
C ASP A 171 5.48 -2.48 18.84
N ALA A 172 5.84 -1.97 20.03
CA ALA A 172 7.24 -1.81 20.46
C ALA A 172 8.03 -3.14 20.50
N GLU A 173 7.36 -4.28 20.65
CA GLU A 173 8.00 -5.59 20.69
C GLU A 173 8.30 -6.19 19.29
N ALA A 174 7.85 -5.54 18.21
CA ALA A 174 7.97 -6.05 16.84
C ALA A 174 9.43 -6.40 16.49
N GLY A 175 10.38 -5.53 16.82
CA GLY A 175 11.80 -5.77 16.56
C GLY A 175 12.31 -7.06 17.20
N ALA A 176 12.00 -7.31 18.45
CA ALA A 176 12.41 -8.51 19.16
C ALA A 176 11.71 -9.77 18.62
N ARG A 177 10.40 -9.68 18.35
CA ARG A 177 9.61 -10.81 17.83
C ARG A 177 9.99 -11.21 16.40
N LEU A 178 10.47 -10.27 15.59
CA LEU A 178 10.84 -10.51 14.20
C LEU A 178 12.32 -10.75 13.97
N ALA A 179 13.19 -10.55 14.98
CA ALA A 179 14.65 -10.62 14.83
C ALA A 179 15.16 -11.90 14.16
N ASP A 180 14.62 -13.06 14.56
CA ASP A 180 15.01 -14.36 14.01
C ASP A 180 14.14 -14.85 12.84
N ARG A 181 13.05 -14.10 12.53
CA ARG A 181 12.03 -14.47 11.53
C ARG A 181 12.15 -13.70 10.25
N SER A 182 12.42 -12.41 10.33
CA SER A 182 12.50 -11.53 9.17
C SER A 182 13.57 -11.96 8.17
N ARG A 183 13.30 -11.80 6.87
CA ARG A 183 14.17 -12.21 5.78
C ARG A 183 14.32 -11.09 4.75
N PRO A 184 15.36 -11.11 3.89
CA PRO A 184 15.59 -10.07 2.89
C PRO A 184 14.43 -9.86 1.91
N GLU A 185 13.63 -10.89 1.63
CA GLU A 185 12.46 -10.84 0.76
C GLU A 185 11.18 -10.30 1.42
N TRP A 186 11.24 -9.91 2.70
CA TRP A 186 10.09 -9.34 3.40
C TRP A 186 9.91 -7.86 3.09
N LEU A 187 8.66 -7.42 3.14
CA LEU A 187 8.26 -6.02 3.03
C LEU A 187 7.76 -5.54 4.39
N LEU A 188 8.51 -4.64 4.99
CA LEU A 188 8.30 -4.11 6.34
C LEU A 188 7.69 -2.70 6.21
N ALA A 189 6.40 -2.55 6.49
CA ALA A 189 5.76 -1.24 6.41
C ALA A 189 6.05 -0.40 7.67
N HIS A 190 6.23 0.91 7.48
CA HIS A 190 6.44 1.96 8.49
C HIS A 190 7.79 1.96 9.21
N CYS A 191 8.08 1.01 10.08
CA CYS A 191 9.30 0.93 10.91
C CYS A 191 9.61 2.19 11.73
N VAL A 192 8.56 2.92 12.20
CA VAL A 192 8.72 4.23 12.87
C VAL A 192 9.45 4.10 14.20
N HIS A 193 9.05 3.11 15.02
CA HIS A 193 9.60 2.86 16.35
C HIS A 193 10.51 1.63 16.41
N LEU A 194 10.97 1.15 15.25
CA LEU A 194 11.91 0.03 15.19
C LEU A 194 13.29 0.49 15.66
N GLU A 195 13.80 -0.14 16.76
CA GLU A 195 15.07 0.26 17.38
C GLU A 195 16.29 -0.33 16.68
N SER A 196 16.16 -1.54 16.09
CA SER A 196 17.24 -2.23 15.38
C SER A 196 16.77 -2.69 14.03
N ASP A 197 17.61 -2.56 13.00
CA ASP A 197 17.26 -2.99 11.65
C ASP A 197 17.00 -4.49 11.59
N LEU A 198 15.95 -4.85 10.84
CA LEU A 198 15.57 -6.22 10.51
C LEU A 198 15.90 -6.48 9.05
N PRO A 199 16.23 -7.71 8.63
CA PRO A 199 16.30 -8.04 7.21
C PRO A 199 14.97 -7.72 6.50
N GLY A 200 15.03 -7.11 5.31
CA GLY A 200 13.84 -6.79 4.50
C GLY A 200 13.91 -5.41 3.87
N THR A 201 12.93 -5.10 3.04
CA THR A 201 12.75 -3.78 2.42
C THR A 201 11.76 -2.97 3.25
N ILE A 202 12.07 -1.73 3.58
CA ILE A 202 11.17 -0.85 4.34
C ILE A 202 10.30 -0.05 3.37
N ALA A 203 8.97 -0.21 3.48
CA ALA A 203 8.00 0.67 2.83
C ALA A 203 7.73 1.88 3.73
N HIS A 204 8.31 3.03 3.38
CA HIS A 204 8.09 4.28 4.07
C HIS A 204 6.81 4.96 3.58
N ASN A 205 5.89 5.26 4.51
CA ASN A 205 4.58 5.83 4.26
C ASN A 205 4.48 7.23 4.90
N PRO A 206 5.13 8.25 4.36
CA PRO A 206 5.36 9.52 5.07
C PRO A 206 4.07 10.25 5.42
N ARG A 207 3.12 10.32 4.49
CA ARG A 207 1.84 11.01 4.69
C ARG A 207 1.00 10.32 5.77
N SER A 208 0.92 8.98 5.73
CA SER A 208 0.17 8.20 6.72
C SER A 208 0.78 8.34 8.12
N ASN A 209 2.10 8.17 8.25
CA ASN A 209 2.79 8.34 9.52
C ASN A 209 2.51 9.72 10.16
N MET A 210 2.51 10.77 9.35
CA MET A 210 2.20 12.13 9.82
C MET A 210 0.71 12.28 10.17
N ASN A 211 -0.20 11.74 9.33
CA ASN A 211 -1.64 11.80 9.57
C ASN A 211 -2.04 11.09 10.87
N ASN A 212 -1.42 9.96 11.15
CA ASN A 212 -1.68 9.15 12.35
C ASN A 212 -0.90 9.63 13.57
N ALA A 213 -0.05 10.67 13.43
CA ALA A 213 0.80 11.23 14.47
C ALA A 213 1.71 10.19 15.16
N VAL A 214 2.10 9.13 14.44
CA VAL A 214 2.93 8.06 14.99
C VAL A 214 4.42 8.41 15.07
N GLY A 215 4.89 9.40 14.32
CA GLY A 215 6.27 9.87 14.37
C GLY A 215 7.00 9.84 13.02
N TYR A 216 8.32 9.77 13.06
CA TYR A 216 9.17 9.73 11.88
C TYR A 216 10.11 8.53 11.91
N ALA A 217 10.07 7.73 10.86
CA ALA A 217 10.81 6.47 10.74
C ALA A 217 12.34 6.65 10.54
N HIS A 218 12.81 7.87 10.26
CA HIS A 218 14.21 8.17 9.92
C HIS A 218 14.78 7.25 8.82
N PRO A 219 14.10 7.10 7.67
CA PRO A 219 14.47 6.10 6.66
C PRO A 219 15.89 6.30 6.11
N ALA A 220 16.39 7.55 6.04
CA ALA A 220 17.76 7.81 5.60
C ALA A 220 18.87 7.32 6.56
N ALA A 221 18.51 6.95 7.78
CA ALA A 221 19.44 6.39 8.76
C ALA A 221 19.40 4.85 8.82
N ARG A 222 18.56 4.19 8.01
CA ARG A 222 18.43 2.74 7.94
C ARG A 222 19.42 2.14 6.94
N GLU A 223 19.87 0.92 7.23
CA GLU A 223 20.69 0.13 6.29
C GLU A 223 19.84 -0.61 5.25
N ASN A 224 18.54 -0.73 5.48
CA ASN A 224 17.58 -1.39 4.61
C ASN A 224 17.41 -0.65 3.27
N PRO A 225 17.07 -1.36 2.18
CA PRO A 225 16.45 -0.74 1.03
C PRO A 225 15.15 -0.02 1.44
N ILE A 226 14.99 1.24 1.01
CA ILE A 226 13.79 2.05 1.27
C ILE A 226 12.99 2.19 -0.01
N VAL A 227 11.69 1.96 0.08
CA VAL A 227 10.71 2.21 -0.98
C VAL A 227 9.58 3.08 -0.43
N LEU A 228 8.85 3.76 -1.31
CA LEU A 228 7.71 4.58 -0.89
C LEU A 228 6.39 3.82 -1.04
N GLY A 229 5.54 3.96 -0.04
CA GLY A 229 4.14 3.55 -0.05
C GLY A 229 3.22 4.70 0.33
N SER A 230 1.94 4.58 0.04
CA SER A 230 0.92 5.56 0.40
C SER A 230 0.08 5.14 1.61
N ASP A 231 0.12 3.85 1.98
CA ASP A 231 -0.75 3.29 3.01
C ASP A 231 -2.24 3.46 2.63
N GLY A 232 -3.12 3.71 3.57
CA GLY A 232 -4.52 3.97 3.27
C GLY A 232 -4.75 5.31 2.55
N ILE A 233 -5.74 5.33 1.69
CA ILE A 233 -6.30 6.48 0.96
C ILE A 233 -5.28 7.24 0.09
N GLY A 234 -5.45 7.10 -1.21
CA GLY A 234 -4.66 7.81 -2.22
C GLY A 234 -3.46 7.00 -2.71
N ALA A 235 -3.10 7.21 -3.96
CA ALA A 235 -2.07 6.43 -4.66
C ALA A 235 -1.12 7.33 -5.48
N SER A 236 -1.01 8.63 -5.14
CA SER A 236 -0.10 9.55 -5.80
C SER A 236 1.30 9.43 -5.21
N MET A 237 2.15 8.65 -5.86
CA MET A 237 3.53 8.48 -5.44
C MET A 237 4.36 9.77 -5.54
N LEU A 238 3.97 10.71 -6.42
CA LEU A 238 4.60 12.03 -6.50
C LEU A 238 4.26 12.91 -5.29
N ASP A 239 3.08 12.74 -4.69
CA ASP A 239 2.73 13.43 -3.45
C ASP A 239 3.47 12.80 -2.26
N GLU A 240 3.59 11.47 -2.21
CA GLU A 240 4.41 10.80 -1.20
C GLU A 240 5.88 11.21 -1.31
N PHE A 241 6.43 11.34 -2.52
CA PHE A 241 7.78 11.89 -2.74
C PHE A 241 7.95 13.29 -2.11
N ARG A 242 6.99 14.20 -2.36
CA ARG A 242 7.06 15.58 -1.80
C ARG A 242 7.00 15.58 -0.28
N VAL A 243 6.07 14.79 0.29
CA VAL A 243 5.93 14.68 1.74
C VAL A 243 7.18 14.04 2.37
N ALA A 244 7.70 12.97 1.78
CA ALA A 244 8.93 12.32 2.23
C ALA A 244 10.12 13.30 2.22
N PHE A 245 10.28 14.09 1.14
CA PHE A 245 11.34 15.07 1.03
C PHE A 245 11.23 16.17 2.09
N VAL A 246 10.04 16.76 2.25
CA VAL A 246 9.83 17.83 3.24
C VAL A 246 10.07 17.30 4.65
N ARG A 247 9.63 16.09 4.94
CA ARG A 247 9.82 15.45 6.24
C ARG A 247 11.29 15.12 6.53
N LEU A 248 12.01 14.64 5.51
CA LEU A 248 13.46 14.41 5.62
C LEU A 248 14.19 15.73 5.88
N ARG A 249 13.87 16.76 5.10
CA ARG A 249 14.54 18.08 5.19
C ARG A 249 14.21 18.83 6.48
N GLU A 250 13.07 18.60 7.09
CA GLU A 250 12.72 19.15 8.41
C GLU A 250 13.70 18.67 9.49
N SER A 251 14.19 17.44 9.38
CA SER A 251 15.16 16.87 10.32
C SER A 251 16.63 17.12 9.93
N ASP A 252 16.91 17.32 8.64
CA ASP A 252 18.25 17.55 8.11
C ASP A 252 18.23 18.57 6.96
N VAL A 253 18.68 19.79 7.23
CA VAL A 253 18.73 20.88 6.23
C VAL A 253 19.66 20.57 5.06
N THR A 254 20.60 19.63 5.19
CA THR A 254 21.51 19.22 4.12
C THR A 254 20.91 18.16 3.20
N ALA A 255 19.79 17.53 3.59
CA ALA A 255 19.12 16.55 2.77
C ALA A 255 18.63 17.15 1.45
N THR A 256 18.69 16.36 0.40
CA THR A 256 18.29 16.77 -0.95
C THR A 256 17.19 15.84 -1.49
N PRO A 257 16.39 16.28 -2.46
CA PRO A 257 15.30 15.46 -3.00
C PRO A 257 15.80 14.24 -3.78
N GLU A 258 17.08 14.19 -4.18
CA GLU A 258 17.70 13.03 -4.84
C GLU A 258 17.62 11.78 -3.98
N THR A 259 17.80 11.90 -2.66
CA THR A 259 17.64 10.77 -1.72
C THR A 259 16.24 10.17 -1.80
N VAL A 260 15.23 11.01 -1.82
CA VAL A 260 13.82 10.53 -1.90
C VAL A 260 13.48 10.08 -3.32
N TRP A 261 14.14 10.64 -4.33
CA TRP A 261 14.02 10.19 -5.71
C TRP A 261 14.50 8.74 -5.87
N GLU A 262 15.58 8.38 -5.21
CA GLU A 262 16.05 6.99 -5.15
C GLU A 262 14.99 6.08 -4.51
N TRP A 263 14.40 6.49 -3.39
CA TRP A 263 13.32 5.72 -2.74
C TRP A 263 12.08 5.56 -3.62
N LEU A 264 11.70 6.61 -4.36
CA LEU A 264 10.57 6.58 -5.29
C LEU A 264 10.75 5.52 -6.39
N HIS A 265 11.97 5.39 -6.90
CA HIS A 265 12.29 4.44 -7.98
C HIS A 265 12.72 3.06 -7.49
N ALA A 266 13.12 2.92 -6.23
CA ALA A 266 13.54 1.65 -5.65
C ALA A 266 12.41 0.59 -5.62
N GLY A 267 11.15 1.02 -5.64
CA GLY A 267 9.98 0.13 -5.74
C GLY A 267 10.02 -0.81 -6.96
N THR A 268 10.75 -0.46 -8.01
CA THR A 268 10.98 -1.32 -9.19
C THR A 268 11.61 -2.66 -8.82
N ALA A 269 12.34 -2.76 -7.70
CA ALA A 269 12.87 -4.04 -7.23
C ALA A 269 11.77 -5.02 -6.81
N LEU A 270 10.60 -4.53 -6.37
CA LEU A 270 9.45 -5.36 -6.00
C LEU A 270 8.66 -5.84 -7.24
N VAL A 271 8.65 -5.03 -8.30
CA VAL A 271 7.92 -5.29 -9.54
C VAL A 271 8.81 -4.90 -10.72
N PRO A 272 9.79 -5.76 -11.10
CA PRO A 272 10.81 -5.39 -12.09
C PRO A 272 10.27 -5.01 -13.47
N GLU A 273 9.10 -5.52 -13.86
CA GLU A 273 8.44 -5.23 -15.15
C GLU A 273 8.11 -3.75 -15.31
N VAL A 274 7.92 -3.02 -14.22
CA VAL A 274 7.63 -1.58 -14.20
C VAL A 274 8.75 -0.76 -14.87
N ALA A 275 9.97 -1.27 -14.88
CA ALA A 275 11.10 -0.64 -15.59
C ALA A 275 10.88 -0.50 -17.11
N ASN A 276 10.00 -1.33 -17.69
CA ASN A 276 9.65 -1.32 -19.11
C ASN A 276 8.40 -0.50 -19.41
N ASP A 277 7.68 -0.04 -18.40
CA ASP A 277 6.51 0.82 -18.58
C ASP A 277 6.96 2.24 -18.97
N VAL A 278 6.11 2.94 -19.72
CA VAL A 278 6.40 4.32 -20.13
C VAL A 278 5.30 5.24 -19.65
N VAL A 279 5.67 6.21 -18.83
CA VAL A 279 4.76 7.27 -18.38
C VAL A 279 5.19 8.60 -18.98
N THR A 280 4.29 9.23 -19.74
CA THR A 280 4.44 10.59 -20.24
C THR A 280 3.72 11.54 -19.30
N TRP A 281 4.39 12.60 -18.88
CA TRP A 281 3.90 13.51 -17.85
C TRP A 281 3.43 14.85 -18.44
N SER A 282 2.49 15.50 -17.77
CA SER A 282 2.04 16.85 -18.07
C SER A 282 3.13 17.93 -17.84
N TYR A 283 4.16 17.58 -17.06
CA TYR A 283 5.31 18.42 -16.76
C TYR A 283 6.58 17.57 -16.78
N ASP A 284 7.76 18.21 -16.79
CA ASP A 284 9.04 17.52 -16.75
C ASP A 284 9.41 17.14 -15.29
N PRO A 285 9.17 15.87 -14.85
CA PRO A 285 9.48 15.42 -13.50
C PRO A 285 10.90 14.86 -13.37
N MET A 286 11.76 15.00 -14.37
CA MET A 286 13.08 14.37 -14.38
C MET A 286 14.09 15.08 -13.47
N ASP A 287 13.76 16.29 -13.01
CA ASP A 287 14.54 17.02 -12.02
C ASP A 287 13.87 16.89 -10.64
N PRO A 288 14.50 16.19 -9.67
CA PRO A 288 13.94 16.01 -8.33
C PRO A 288 13.63 17.34 -7.61
N TRP A 289 14.46 18.38 -7.79
CA TRP A 289 14.20 19.69 -7.21
C TRP A 289 12.99 20.37 -7.84
N TYR A 290 12.85 20.26 -9.16
CA TYR A 290 11.68 20.78 -9.84
C TYR A 290 10.41 20.09 -9.38
N LEU A 291 10.42 18.75 -9.31
CA LEU A 291 9.29 17.94 -8.87
C LEU A 291 8.89 18.24 -7.41
N ALA A 292 9.88 18.44 -6.53
CA ALA A 292 9.64 18.76 -5.12
C ALA A 292 8.76 20.00 -4.91
N TYR A 293 8.82 20.95 -5.84
CA TYR A 293 8.13 22.24 -5.76
C TYR A 293 7.05 22.47 -6.83
N THR A 294 6.81 21.51 -7.74
CA THR A 294 5.81 21.62 -8.78
C THR A 294 4.59 20.76 -8.43
N PRO A 295 3.48 21.38 -7.98
CA PRO A 295 2.25 20.63 -7.69
C PRO A 295 1.52 20.24 -8.98
N GLY A 296 0.63 19.25 -8.87
CA GLY A 296 -0.34 18.93 -9.93
C GLY A 296 0.25 18.22 -11.16
N VAL A 297 1.48 17.70 -11.07
CA VAL A 297 2.03 16.82 -12.11
C VAL A 297 1.15 15.57 -12.24
N ARG A 298 0.73 15.24 -13.47
CA ARG A 298 -0.15 14.11 -13.78
C ARG A 298 0.39 13.34 -14.96
N ALA A 299 0.06 12.05 -15.03
CA ALA A 299 0.31 11.27 -16.22
C ALA A 299 -0.65 11.71 -17.36
N GLU A 300 -0.10 11.99 -18.52
CA GLU A 300 -0.88 12.25 -19.74
C GLU A 300 -1.07 10.97 -20.55
N ARG A 301 -0.04 10.10 -20.55
CA ARG A 301 -0.06 8.82 -21.24
C ARG A 301 0.70 7.79 -20.44
N VAL A 302 0.16 6.58 -20.35
CA VAL A 302 0.80 5.44 -19.70
C VAL A 302 0.73 4.23 -20.63
N GLU A 303 1.89 3.60 -20.83
CA GLU A 303 2.02 2.31 -21.53
C GLU A 303 2.52 1.26 -20.56
N ILE A 304 1.80 0.14 -20.49
CA ILE A 304 2.12 -1.03 -19.66
C ILE A 304 2.19 -2.25 -20.58
N ASP A 305 3.32 -2.96 -20.56
CA ASP A 305 3.56 -4.10 -21.46
C ASP A 305 3.33 -3.76 -22.95
N GLY A 306 3.68 -2.54 -23.37
CA GLY A 306 3.49 -2.04 -24.71
C GLY A 306 2.04 -1.69 -25.09
N GLN A 307 1.11 -1.75 -24.14
CA GLN A 307 -0.28 -1.36 -24.33
C GLN A 307 -0.54 0.01 -23.69
N VAL A 308 -1.20 0.89 -24.42
CA VAL A 308 -1.64 2.19 -23.90
C VAL A 308 -2.84 1.97 -23.00
N VAL A 309 -2.68 2.24 -21.70
CA VAL A 309 -3.73 2.10 -20.67
C VAL A 309 -4.28 3.45 -20.20
N LEU A 310 -3.54 4.54 -20.44
CA LEU A 310 -3.99 5.93 -20.23
C LEU A 310 -3.59 6.76 -21.46
N ASP A 311 -4.47 7.58 -21.98
CA ASP A 311 -4.19 8.52 -23.07
C ASP A 311 -4.96 9.84 -22.86
N GLY A 312 -4.25 10.97 -23.00
CA GLY A 312 -4.81 12.28 -22.69
C GLY A 312 -5.34 12.40 -21.25
N GLY A 313 -4.73 11.69 -20.30
CA GLY A 313 -5.16 11.65 -18.90
C GLY A 313 -6.45 10.84 -18.66
N ARG A 314 -6.89 10.04 -19.65
CA ARG A 314 -8.09 9.19 -19.54
C ARG A 314 -7.73 7.71 -19.69
N PRO A 315 -8.31 6.82 -18.86
CA PRO A 315 -8.11 5.38 -19.02
C PRO A 315 -8.66 4.92 -20.39
N THR A 316 -7.99 3.96 -21.00
CA THR A 316 -8.38 3.43 -22.33
C THR A 316 -9.11 2.10 -22.25
N ARG A 317 -9.00 1.40 -21.11
CA ARG A 317 -9.56 0.05 -20.92
C ARG A 317 -10.91 0.05 -20.21
N VAL A 318 -11.20 1.12 -19.46
CA VAL A 318 -12.39 1.26 -18.61
C VAL A 318 -12.98 2.66 -18.76
N ASP A 319 -14.23 2.82 -18.35
CA ASP A 319 -14.86 4.13 -18.22
C ASP A 319 -14.58 4.69 -16.80
N GLY A 320 -13.67 5.67 -16.70
CA GLY A 320 -13.29 6.29 -15.44
C GLY A 320 -14.43 7.02 -14.74
N ASP A 321 -15.39 7.58 -15.49
CA ASP A 321 -16.54 8.27 -14.91
C ASP A 321 -17.54 7.26 -14.32
N GLU A 322 -17.73 6.11 -14.99
CA GLU A 322 -18.52 4.99 -14.45
C GLU A 322 -17.91 4.44 -13.16
N ILE A 323 -16.58 4.20 -13.13
CA ILE A 323 -15.90 3.72 -11.92
C ILE A 323 -16.16 4.68 -10.75
N ARG A 324 -16.00 5.98 -10.96
CA ARG A 324 -16.22 6.99 -9.91
C ARG A 324 -17.68 7.04 -9.45
N ALA A 325 -18.63 6.87 -10.37
CA ALA A 325 -20.05 6.83 -10.03
C ALA A 325 -20.38 5.60 -9.19
N ARG A 326 -19.95 4.41 -9.62
CA ARG A 326 -20.14 3.16 -8.89
C ARG A 326 -19.46 3.13 -7.54
N ALA A 327 -18.21 3.59 -7.48
CA ALA A 327 -17.48 3.70 -6.22
C ALA A 327 -18.20 4.60 -5.21
N ARG A 328 -18.85 5.69 -5.67
CA ARG A 328 -19.65 6.56 -4.79
C ARG A 328 -20.90 5.84 -4.28
N GLU A 329 -21.64 5.13 -5.15
CA GLU A 329 -22.80 4.34 -4.75
C GLU A 329 -22.43 3.27 -3.71
N GLU A 330 -21.31 2.56 -3.95
CA GLU A 330 -20.84 1.52 -3.03
C GLU A 330 -20.29 2.12 -1.72
N ALA A 331 -19.65 3.27 -1.76
CA ALA A 331 -19.22 3.98 -0.55
C ALA A 331 -20.42 4.29 0.37
N GLU A 332 -21.54 4.80 -0.20
CA GLU A 332 -22.76 5.08 0.56
C GLU A 332 -23.35 3.81 1.18
N ARG A 333 -23.34 2.68 0.45
CA ARG A 333 -23.79 1.38 0.98
C ARG A 333 -22.87 0.84 2.06
N LEU A 334 -21.54 0.95 1.86
CA LEU A 334 -20.53 0.55 2.82
C LEU A 334 -20.72 1.31 4.14
N TRP A 335 -20.87 2.63 4.07
CA TRP A 335 -21.01 3.48 5.27
C TRP A 335 -22.30 3.21 6.06
N GLN A 336 -23.35 2.69 5.42
CA GLN A 336 -24.57 2.25 6.12
C GLN A 336 -24.37 0.97 6.94
N ARG A 337 -23.30 0.20 6.69
CA ARG A 337 -22.96 -1.03 7.43
C ARG A 337 -21.95 -0.78 8.57
N MET A 338 -21.34 0.40 8.62
CA MET A 338 -20.43 0.83 9.67
C MET A 338 -21.19 1.34 10.91
#